data_073f218d5ae8474a2bb13bdd08e94260
#
_entry.id   073f218d5ae8474a2bb13bdd08e94260
#
_cell.length_a   1.000
_cell.length_b   1.000
_cell.length_c   1.000
_cell.angle_alpha   90.00
_cell.angle_beta   90.00
_cell.angle_gamma   90.00
#
_symmetry.space_group_name_H-M   'P 1'
#
loop_
_entity.id
_entity.type
_entity.pdbx_description
1 polymer ?
#
loop_
_entity_poly.entity_id
_entity_poly.type
_entity_poly.pdbx_seq_one_letter_code
_entity_poly.pdbx_strand_id
1 'polypeptide(L)'
;CNYGVYVKNSSSFYLADLDISNVSLKGLCVMGENTSFALVNNSIHENQNGAIFLNGEISNGVIEGNRIENNSGARNLTAGLVLCSMSIEDIETAYNPFPDEMLYDILQSPHQLVVRGNTVAQNHSSGIYSESGYLNYYVENTIYKNEKEGMCLDYGSFGNYITGCEIR
;
A
#
# COMPACT_ATOMS: atom_id res chain seq x y z
N CYS A 1 -13.85 9.56 11.09
CA CYS A 1 -12.94 10.40 10.28
C CYS A 1 -12.64 9.71 8.95
N ASN A 2 -12.16 10.46 7.96
CA ASN A 2 -11.87 9.91 6.62
C ASN A 2 -10.58 9.09 6.61
N TYR A 3 -9.55 9.55 7.27
CA TYR A 3 -8.26 8.88 7.42
C TYR A 3 -7.91 8.73 8.89
N GLY A 4 -7.31 7.61 9.27
CA GLY A 4 -6.73 7.45 10.60
C GLY A 4 -5.48 8.31 10.74
N VAL A 5 -4.54 8.12 9.81
CA VAL A 5 -3.33 8.94 9.67
C VAL A 5 -3.18 9.39 8.22
N TYR A 6 -2.89 10.65 7.99
CA TYR A 6 -2.63 11.22 6.67
C TYR A 6 -1.29 11.95 6.67
N VAL A 7 -0.37 11.52 5.82
CA VAL A 7 0.96 12.12 5.64
C VAL A 7 1.09 12.58 4.19
N LYS A 8 1.57 13.80 3.98
CA LYS A 8 1.78 14.32 2.63
C LYS A 8 3.09 15.12 2.56
N ASN A 9 3.89 14.83 1.52
CA ASN A 9 5.13 15.54 1.21
C ASN A 9 6.04 15.68 2.45
N SER A 10 6.32 14.56 3.09
CA SER A 10 7.08 14.52 4.34
C SER A 10 8.27 13.59 4.21
N SER A 11 9.34 13.92 4.88
CA SER A 11 10.53 13.07 4.99
C SER A 11 10.86 12.73 6.43
N SER A 12 11.53 11.59 6.62
CA SER A 12 12.05 11.16 7.91
C SER A 12 10.97 11.06 9.01
N PHE A 13 9.82 10.46 8.70
CA PHE A 13 8.77 10.21 9.70
C PHE A 13 8.76 8.74 10.16
N TYR A 14 8.29 8.54 11.37
CA TYR A 14 8.18 7.23 11.99
C TYR A 14 6.79 7.07 12.62
N LEU A 15 6.05 6.06 12.21
CA LEU A 15 4.73 5.72 12.75
C LEU A 15 4.79 4.29 13.28
N ALA A 16 4.67 4.13 14.58
CA ALA A 16 4.77 2.81 15.20
C ALA A 16 3.77 2.60 16.33
N ASP A 17 3.46 1.33 16.56
CA ASP A 17 2.64 0.85 17.67
C ASP A 17 1.24 1.51 17.72
N LEU A 18 0.71 1.90 16.55
CA LEU A 18 -0.60 2.52 16.41
C LEU A 18 -1.67 1.45 16.23
N ASP A 19 -2.84 1.70 16.79
CA ASP A 19 -4.07 0.98 16.50
C ASP A 19 -5.01 1.90 15.71
N ILE A 20 -5.25 1.55 14.42
CA ILE A 20 -5.99 2.38 13.49
C ILE A 20 -7.18 1.57 12.95
N SER A 21 -8.38 1.95 13.36
CA SER A 21 -9.57 1.22 12.96
C SER A 21 -10.81 2.10 12.76
N ASN A 22 -11.83 1.54 12.13
CA ASN A 22 -13.16 2.15 11.98
C ASN A 22 -13.15 3.53 11.30
N VAL A 23 -12.24 3.77 10.35
CA VAL A 23 -12.26 4.99 9.54
C VAL A 23 -12.99 4.74 8.20
N SER A 24 -13.59 5.80 7.66
CA SER A 24 -14.45 5.70 6.47
C SER A 24 -13.68 5.62 5.14
N LEU A 25 -12.41 5.95 5.10
CA LEU A 25 -11.55 5.79 3.93
C LEU A 25 -10.36 4.88 4.27
N LYS A 26 -9.14 5.39 4.26
CA LYS A 26 -7.92 4.62 4.49
C LYS A 26 -7.50 4.67 5.96
N GLY A 27 -7.05 3.57 6.51
CA GLY A 27 -6.44 3.57 7.84
C GLY A 27 -5.24 4.51 7.88
N LEU A 28 -4.28 4.32 6.99
CA LEU A 28 -3.09 5.13 6.86
C LEU A 28 -2.89 5.52 5.39
N CYS A 29 -2.68 6.79 5.12
CA CYS A 29 -2.51 7.32 3.78
C CYS A 29 -1.25 8.18 3.70
N VAL A 30 -0.33 7.82 2.79
CA VAL A 30 0.90 8.58 2.51
C VAL A 30 0.86 9.03 1.05
N MET A 31 0.94 10.33 0.82
CA MET A 31 0.72 10.94 -0.49
C MET A 31 1.87 11.85 -0.91
N GLY A 32 2.15 11.86 -2.21
CA GLY A 32 3.10 12.77 -2.83
C GLY A 32 4.56 12.33 -2.63
N GLU A 33 5.47 13.27 -2.45
CA GLU A 33 6.90 13.00 -2.29
C GLU A 33 7.25 12.70 -0.83
N ASN A 34 7.61 11.45 -0.54
CA ASN A 34 7.95 11.03 0.82
C ASN A 34 9.17 10.12 0.81
N THR A 35 10.13 10.40 1.64
CA THR A 35 11.36 9.61 1.72
C THR A 35 11.77 9.25 3.15
N SER A 36 12.50 8.15 3.30
CA SER A 36 13.12 7.76 4.57
C SER A 36 12.13 7.65 5.73
N PHE A 37 11.11 6.84 5.58
CA PHE A 37 10.08 6.66 6.60
C PHE A 37 10.03 5.23 7.14
N ALA A 38 9.35 5.05 8.26
CA ALA A 38 9.06 3.72 8.76
C ALA A 38 7.62 3.61 9.31
N LEU A 39 6.96 2.52 8.96
CA LEU A 39 5.66 2.08 9.48
C LEU A 39 5.88 0.75 10.19
N VAL A 40 5.90 0.74 11.50
CA VAL A 40 6.38 -0.41 12.28
C VAL A 40 5.37 -0.85 13.34
N ASN A 41 5.07 -2.14 13.39
CA ASN A 41 4.22 -2.76 14.40
C ASN A 41 2.83 -2.12 14.56
N ASN A 42 2.27 -1.54 13.51
CA ASN A 42 0.93 -0.96 13.58
C ASN A 42 -0.14 -2.05 13.40
N SER A 43 -1.26 -1.91 14.10
CA SER A 43 -2.49 -2.68 13.89
C SER A 43 -3.47 -1.83 13.08
N ILE A 44 -3.81 -2.24 11.86
CA ILE A 44 -4.66 -1.47 10.95
C ILE A 44 -5.80 -2.36 10.47
N HIS A 45 -6.99 -2.12 11.01
CA HIS A 45 -8.09 -3.07 10.82
C HIS A 45 -9.48 -2.41 10.76
N GLU A 46 -10.44 -3.13 10.17
CA GLU A 46 -11.85 -2.69 10.10
C GLU A 46 -12.05 -1.31 9.45
N ASN A 47 -11.16 -0.88 8.56
CA ASN A 47 -11.30 0.36 7.81
C ASN A 47 -12.09 0.12 6.52
N GLN A 48 -12.88 1.12 6.06
CA GLN A 48 -13.90 0.90 5.04
C GLN A 48 -13.39 0.91 3.59
N ASN A 49 -12.21 1.49 3.32
CA ASN A 49 -11.65 1.56 1.96
C ASN A 49 -10.16 1.20 1.90
N GLY A 50 -9.76 0.16 2.65
CA GLY A 50 -8.40 -0.35 2.70
C GLY A 50 -7.59 0.17 3.88
N ALA A 51 -6.41 -0.41 4.09
CA ALA A 51 -5.62 -0.13 5.28
C ALA A 51 -4.50 0.87 5.02
N ILE A 52 -3.46 0.48 4.30
CA ILE A 52 -2.31 1.34 3.99
C ILE A 52 -2.33 1.69 2.51
N PHE A 53 -2.24 2.97 2.21
CA PHE A 53 -2.24 3.51 0.86
C PHE A 53 -1.03 4.43 0.66
N LEU A 54 -0.13 4.03 -0.22
CA LEU A 54 1.06 4.78 -0.60
C LEU A 54 0.91 5.23 -2.05
N ASN A 55 0.86 6.53 -2.29
CA ASN A 55 0.63 7.08 -3.62
C ASN A 55 1.58 8.24 -3.93
N GLY A 56 2.36 8.11 -4.98
CA GLY A 56 3.31 9.10 -5.46
C GLY A 56 4.76 8.64 -5.32
N GLU A 57 5.70 9.56 -5.42
CA GLU A 57 7.14 9.30 -5.30
C GLU A 57 7.52 9.01 -3.84
N ILE A 58 7.38 7.75 -3.47
CA ILE A 58 7.60 7.27 -2.10
C ILE A 58 8.78 6.30 -2.11
N SER A 59 9.85 6.63 -1.40
CA SER A 59 11.07 5.84 -1.47
C SER A 59 11.80 5.67 -0.13
N ASN A 60 12.73 4.71 -0.11
CA ASN A 60 13.59 4.42 1.03
C ASN A 60 12.81 4.24 2.35
N GLY A 61 11.65 3.61 2.26
CA GLY A 61 10.76 3.36 3.40
C GLY A 61 10.81 1.91 3.87
N VAL A 62 10.47 1.72 5.13
CA VAL A 62 10.31 0.40 5.76
C VAL A 62 8.88 0.23 6.25
N ILE A 63 8.24 -0.88 5.86
CA ILE A 63 6.92 -1.29 6.33
C ILE A 63 7.10 -2.65 6.99
N GLU A 64 7.16 -2.69 8.32
CA GLU A 64 7.62 -3.86 9.05
C GLU A 64 6.71 -4.25 10.20
N GLY A 65 6.44 -5.55 10.31
CA GLY A 65 5.75 -6.12 11.47
C GLY A 65 4.30 -5.64 11.63
N ASN A 66 3.69 -5.02 10.64
CA ASN A 66 2.33 -4.53 10.75
C ASN A 66 1.32 -5.68 10.62
N ARG A 67 0.22 -5.55 11.35
CA ARG A 67 -0.95 -6.41 11.23
C ARG A 67 -2.05 -5.65 10.48
N ILE A 68 -2.40 -6.14 9.29
CA ILE A 68 -3.30 -5.48 8.35
C ILE A 68 -4.46 -6.44 8.06
N GLU A 69 -5.58 -6.28 8.73
CA GLU A 69 -6.63 -7.30 8.70
C GLU A 69 -8.05 -6.70 8.63
N ASN A 70 -8.97 -7.46 8.03
CA ASN A 70 -10.42 -7.15 8.01
C ASN A 70 -10.74 -5.75 7.46
N ASN A 71 -9.93 -5.21 6.55
CA ASN A 71 -10.25 -3.94 5.92
C ASN A 71 -11.15 -4.18 4.72
N SER A 72 -12.16 -3.36 4.56
CA SER A 72 -13.16 -3.50 3.49
C SER A 72 -12.86 -2.62 2.29
N GLY A 73 -13.56 -2.92 1.18
CA GLY A 73 -13.46 -2.20 -0.09
C GLY A 73 -13.25 -3.17 -1.24
N ALA A 74 -14.04 -3.02 -2.31
CA ALA A 74 -14.12 -4.01 -3.39
C ALA A 74 -13.15 -3.77 -4.56
N ARG A 75 -12.37 -2.70 -4.55
CA ARG A 75 -11.46 -2.32 -5.64
C ARG A 75 -10.01 -2.67 -5.30
N ASN A 76 -9.14 -2.76 -6.32
CA ASN A 76 -7.72 -3.03 -6.11
C ASN A 76 -7.06 -1.97 -5.22
N LEU A 77 -7.42 -0.70 -5.40
CA LEU A 77 -6.96 0.42 -4.56
C LEU A 77 -7.49 0.39 -3.11
N THR A 78 -8.24 -0.63 -2.74
CA THR A 78 -8.71 -0.88 -1.38
C THR A 78 -8.10 -2.13 -0.76
N ALA A 79 -6.98 -2.61 -1.32
CA ALA A 79 -6.22 -3.72 -0.77
C ALA A 79 -5.70 -3.43 0.65
N GLY A 80 -5.23 -4.45 1.32
CA GLY A 80 -4.59 -4.28 2.63
C GLY A 80 -3.42 -3.30 2.57
N LEU A 81 -2.50 -3.51 1.62
CA LEU A 81 -1.43 -2.56 1.31
C LEU A 81 -1.47 -2.20 -0.18
N VAL A 82 -1.53 -0.93 -0.50
CA VAL A 82 -1.52 -0.38 -1.86
C VAL A 82 -0.29 0.49 -2.09
N LEU A 83 0.40 0.24 -3.19
CA LEU A 83 1.48 1.07 -3.73
C LEU A 83 1.08 1.51 -5.13
N CYS A 84 0.87 2.80 -5.37
CA CYS A 84 0.48 3.30 -6.69
C CYS A 84 0.99 4.71 -6.97
N SER A 85 0.85 5.16 -8.21
CA SER A 85 1.24 6.51 -8.69
C SER A 85 0.07 7.32 -9.24
N MET A 86 -1.16 6.95 -8.92
CA MET A 86 -2.34 7.58 -9.50
C MET A 86 -2.57 9.00 -8.97
N SER A 87 -3.12 9.88 -9.81
CA SER A 87 -3.61 11.18 -9.36
C SER A 87 -4.83 11.00 -8.41
N ILE A 88 -5.06 11.98 -7.54
CA ILE A 88 -6.23 11.94 -6.63
C ILE A 88 -7.53 11.92 -7.43
N GLU A 89 -7.59 12.59 -8.57
CA GLU A 89 -8.75 12.63 -9.46
C GLU A 89 -9.02 11.24 -10.07
N ASP A 90 -7.97 10.50 -10.41
CA ASP A 90 -8.09 9.14 -10.93
C ASP A 90 -8.54 8.13 -9.86
N ILE A 91 -8.17 8.35 -8.60
CA ILE A 91 -8.61 7.51 -7.48
C ILE A 91 -10.12 7.65 -7.24
N GLU A 92 -10.67 8.85 -7.38
CA GLU A 92 -12.08 9.12 -7.17
C GLU A 92 -12.94 8.74 -8.40
N THR A 93 -12.42 8.88 -9.59
CA THR A 93 -13.14 8.65 -10.86
C THR A 93 -12.88 7.28 -11.49
N ALA A 94 -11.86 6.59 -11.08
CA ALA A 94 -11.36 5.25 -11.45
C ALA A 94 -12.05 4.54 -12.64
N TYR A 95 -12.06 5.18 -13.80
CA TYR A 95 -12.36 4.48 -15.05
C TYR A 95 -11.80 5.26 -16.24
N ASN A 96 -10.51 5.14 -16.51
CA ASN A 96 -10.04 5.42 -17.88
C ASN A 96 -8.75 4.64 -18.20
N PRO A 97 -8.73 3.86 -19.28
CA PRO A 97 -7.52 3.18 -19.71
C PRO A 97 -6.58 4.22 -20.36
N PHE A 98 -5.41 4.27 -19.83
CA PHE A 98 -4.20 5.00 -20.15
C PHE A 98 -4.02 5.62 -21.53
N PRO A 99 -3.61 6.88 -21.60
CA PRO A 99 -2.83 7.46 -22.70
C PRO A 99 -1.32 7.51 -22.38
N ASP A 100 -0.54 7.88 -23.39
CA ASP A 100 0.93 7.84 -23.54
C ASP A 100 1.83 8.49 -22.45
N GLU A 101 1.32 8.83 -21.28
CA GLU A 101 2.06 9.42 -20.15
C GLU A 101 2.68 8.38 -19.20
N MET A 102 2.56 7.11 -19.52
CA MET A 102 2.89 5.96 -18.66
C MET A 102 4.33 5.93 -18.11
N LEU A 103 5.30 6.51 -18.81
CA LEU A 103 6.70 6.53 -18.36
C LEU A 103 6.94 7.55 -17.24
N TYR A 104 6.19 8.63 -17.22
CA TYR A 104 6.31 9.67 -16.20
C TYR A 104 5.74 9.20 -14.85
N ASP A 105 4.64 8.46 -14.89
CA ASP A 105 3.99 7.92 -13.71
C ASP A 105 4.83 6.83 -13.03
N ILE A 106 5.55 6.01 -13.80
CA ILE A 106 6.44 4.98 -13.23
C ILE A 106 7.54 5.59 -12.36
N LEU A 107 8.13 6.70 -12.77
CA LEU A 107 9.19 7.37 -12.00
C LEU A 107 8.70 8.02 -10.70
N GLN A 108 7.40 8.27 -10.61
CA GLN A 108 6.76 8.83 -9.41
C GLN A 108 6.07 7.76 -8.54
N SER A 109 6.34 6.50 -8.79
CA SER A 109 5.72 5.39 -8.06
C SER A 109 6.54 5.00 -6.81
N PRO A 110 5.91 4.33 -5.84
CA PRO A 110 6.61 3.82 -4.68
C PRO A 110 7.75 2.86 -5.06
N HIS A 111 8.95 3.12 -4.60
CA HIS A 111 10.14 2.34 -4.96
C HIS A 111 11.17 2.24 -3.83
N GLN A 112 12.05 1.24 -3.94
CA GLN A 112 13.09 0.97 -2.94
C GLN A 112 12.54 0.85 -1.51
N LEU A 113 11.34 0.30 -1.39
CA LEU A 113 10.71 0.03 -0.11
C LEU A 113 11.08 -1.37 0.38
N VAL A 114 11.20 -1.53 1.68
CA VAL A 114 11.28 -2.83 2.34
C VAL A 114 9.96 -3.10 3.06
N VAL A 115 9.21 -4.07 2.55
CA VAL A 115 7.94 -4.55 3.11
C VAL A 115 8.22 -5.92 3.72
N ARG A 116 8.37 -6.01 5.03
CA ARG A 116 8.82 -7.26 5.66
C ARG A 116 8.07 -7.65 6.92
N GLY A 117 7.90 -8.95 7.13
CA GLY A 117 7.36 -9.50 8.36
C GLY A 117 5.93 -9.05 8.65
N ASN A 118 5.17 -8.55 7.67
CA ASN A 118 3.81 -8.11 7.88
C ASN A 118 2.84 -9.29 7.81
N THR A 119 1.77 -9.20 8.56
CA THR A 119 0.59 -10.05 8.41
C THR A 119 -0.50 -9.26 7.67
N VAL A 120 -0.92 -9.76 6.50
CA VAL A 120 -1.93 -9.12 5.66
C VAL A 120 -3.05 -10.13 5.38
N ALA A 121 -4.16 -10.01 6.08
CA ALA A 121 -5.15 -11.07 6.08
C ALA A 121 -6.60 -10.58 6.09
N GLN A 122 -7.50 -11.44 5.58
CA GLN A 122 -8.95 -11.23 5.69
C GLN A 122 -9.44 -9.87 5.17
N ASN A 123 -8.71 -9.25 4.25
CA ASN A 123 -9.15 -8.02 3.62
C ASN A 123 -10.14 -8.34 2.48
N HIS A 124 -11.14 -7.50 2.27
CA HIS A 124 -12.18 -7.66 1.26
C HIS A 124 -11.72 -7.29 -0.16
N SER A 125 -10.43 -7.31 -0.41
CA SER A 125 -9.77 -7.12 -1.71
C SER A 125 -8.48 -7.93 -1.72
N SER A 126 -7.50 -7.54 -2.53
CA SER A 126 -6.17 -8.16 -2.50
C SER A 126 -5.45 -7.89 -1.17
N GLY A 127 -4.52 -8.74 -0.80
CA GLY A 127 -3.67 -8.49 0.36
C GLY A 127 -2.72 -7.33 0.09
N ILE A 128 -1.84 -7.49 -0.90
CA ILE A 128 -0.92 -6.44 -1.36
C ILE A 128 -1.19 -6.19 -2.85
N TYR A 129 -1.40 -4.95 -3.22
CA TYR A 129 -1.54 -4.49 -4.59
C TYR A 129 -0.49 -3.43 -4.91
N SER A 130 0.32 -3.67 -5.92
CA SER A 130 1.32 -2.72 -6.39
C SER A 130 1.06 -2.39 -7.86
N GLU A 131 0.75 -1.15 -8.15
CA GLU A 131 0.62 -0.60 -9.48
C GLU A 131 1.80 0.32 -9.76
N SER A 132 2.63 -0.04 -10.74
CA SER A 132 3.86 0.66 -11.12
C SER A 132 4.96 0.70 -10.04
N GLY A 133 4.82 0.02 -8.92
CA GLY A 133 5.86 -0.05 -7.89
C GLY A 133 7.11 -0.79 -8.37
N TYR A 134 8.30 -0.25 -8.15
CA TYR A 134 9.53 -0.86 -8.65
C TYR A 134 10.67 -0.93 -7.63
N LEU A 135 11.55 -1.92 -7.81
CA LEU A 135 12.69 -2.18 -6.93
C LEU A 135 12.31 -2.31 -5.43
N ASN A 136 11.10 -2.79 -5.15
CA ASN A 136 10.64 -3.03 -3.79
C ASN A 136 11.01 -4.46 -3.34
N TYR A 137 11.25 -4.61 -2.06
CA TYR A 137 11.60 -5.88 -1.42
C TYR A 137 10.45 -6.34 -0.51
N TYR A 138 9.81 -7.43 -0.89
CA TYR A 138 8.75 -8.09 -0.11
C TYR A 138 9.36 -9.33 0.57
N VAL A 139 9.59 -9.26 1.87
CA VAL A 139 10.36 -10.26 2.61
C VAL A 139 9.56 -10.82 3.79
N GLU A 140 9.44 -12.13 3.85
CA GLU A 140 8.87 -12.83 5.01
C GLU A 140 7.46 -12.33 5.43
N ASN A 141 6.64 -11.88 4.48
CA ASN A 141 5.27 -11.49 4.77
C ASN A 141 4.36 -12.72 4.79
N THR A 142 3.40 -12.72 5.70
CA THR A 142 2.34 -13.74 5.78
C THR A 142 1.04 -13.15 5.26
N ILE A 143 0.55 -13.66 4.11
CA ILE A 143 -0.60 -13.11 3.38
C ILE A 143 -1.62 -14.24 3.21
N TYR A 144 -2.81 -14.08 3.80
CA TYR A 144 -3.78 -15.17 3.75
C TYR A 144 -5.25 -14.72 3.86
N LYS A 145 -6.15 -15.52 3.30
CA LYS A 145 -7.62 -15.31 3.38
C LYS A 145 -8.09 -13.93 2.92
N ASN A 146 -7.38 -13.28 2.03
CA ASN A 146 -7.88 -12.08 1.35
C ASN A 146 -8.87 -12.53 0.26
N GLU A 147 -9.90 -11.74 -0.01
CA GLU A 147 -10.98 -12.16 -0.93
C GLU A 147 -10.56 -12.20 -2.40
N LYS A 148 -9.49 -11.49 -2.76
CA LYS A 148 -8.87 -11.52 -4.08
C LYS A 148 -7.45 -12.10 -4.01
N GLU A 149 -6.54 -11.59 -4.80
CA GLU A 149 -5.16 -12.05 -4.84
C GLU A 149 -4.44 -11.80 -3.49
N GLY A 150 -3.63 -12.75 -3.05
CA GLY A 150 -2.74 -12.50 -1.91
C GLY A 150 -1.80 -11.33 -2.21
N MET A 151 -1.14 -11.38 -3.37
CA MET A 151 -0.28 -10.30 -3.87
C MET A 151 -0.50 -10.12 -5.38
N CYS A 152 -0.66 -8.89 -5.82
CA CYS A 152 -0.75 -8.51 -7.23
C CYS A 152 0.26 -7.42 -7.55
N LEU A 153 1.14 -7.67 -8.51
CA LEU A 153 2.07 -6.69 -9.08
C LEU A 153 1.62 -6.40 -10.51
N ASP A 154 1.14 -5.22 -10.77
CA ASP A 154 0.43 -4.84 -11.99
C ASP A 154 1.03 -3.59 -12.64
N TYR A 155 0.63 -3.28 -13.87
CA TYR A 155 0.92 -2.06 -14.62
C TYR A 155 2.34 -1.49 -14.46
N GLY A 156 3.34 -2.14 -15.07
CA GLY A 156 4.72 -1.62 -15.06
C GLY A 156 5.48 -1.83 -13.75
N SER A 157 4.95 -2.60 -12.82
CA SER A 157 5.73 -3.06 -11.67
C SER A 157 6.92 -3.88 -12.13
N PHE A 158 8.15 -3.48 -11.79
CA PHE A 158 9.35 -4.19 -12.24
C PHE A 158 10.47 -4.21 -11.19
N GLY A 159 11.40 -5.14 -11.35
CA GLY A 159 12.56 -5.25 -10.47
C GLY A 159 12.25 -5.52 -9.00
N ASN A 160 11.01 -5.92 -8.68
CA ASN A 160 10.61 -6.24 -7.34
C ASN A 160 11.17 -7.61 -6.91
N TYR A 161 11.57 -7.73 -5.66
CA TYR A 161 12.12 -8.94 -5.08
C TYR A 161 11.17 -9.50 -4.02
N ILE A 162 10.77 -10.76 -4.19
CA ILE A 162 9.85 -11.43 -3.26
C ILE A 162 10.55 -12.68 -2.71
N THR A 163 10.70 -12.76 -1.41
CA THR A 163 11.35 -13.90 -0.76
C THR A 163 10.75 -14.23 0.62
N GLY A 164 10.71 -15.51 0.95
CA GLY A 164 10.22 -15.98 2.25
C GLY A 164 8.76 -15.66 2.55
N CYS A 165 8.01 -15.10 1.61
CA CYS A 165 6.59 -14.78 1.80
C CYS A 165 5.75 -16.06 1.80
N GLU A 166 4.81 -16.14 2.73
CA GLU A 166 3.79 -17.17 2.78
C GLU A 166 2.46 -16.61 2.26
N ILE A 167 1.97 -17.12 1.11
CA ILE A 167 0.75 -16.65 0.46
C ILE A 167 -0.23 -17.83 0.36
N ARG A 168 -1.44 -17.67 0.94
CA ARG A 168 -2.43 -18.74 1.01
C ARG A 168 -3.85 -18.26 0.66
#